data_8b988d46b40907c52744396f8da88020
#
_entry.id   8b988d46b40907c52744396f8da88020
#
_cell.length_a   1.000
_cell.length_b   1.000
_cell.length_c   1.000
_cell.angle_alpha   90.00
_cell.angle_beta   90.00
_cell.angle_gamma   90.00
#
_symmetry.space_group_name_H-M   'P 1'
#
loop_
_entity.id
_entity.type
_entity.pdbx_description
1 polymer ?
#
loop_
_entity_poly.entity_id
_entity_poly.type
_entity_poly.pdbx_seq_one_letter_code
_entity_poly.pdbx_strand_id
1 'polypeptide(L)'
;MKHVAVGVHLRREDIEPTATPIAAGELFFSAVDVADDQPIGDRELLLRVARIRAQLLERATFIAVRYGYTFAREVEASQLARWKRVLDANRGNVEMTLKVAAASPRERPDRKMFTSGAEYLRALHESTNAAAVDPRFREEAERLIVPLALQHRWTHRDEKSLELTLLVSRDEIENVRKAGAELKKTGAPFLLSGPWPLEVFADADHE
;
A
#
# COMPACT_ATOMS: atom_id res chain seq x y z
N MET A 1 -7.01 30.15 -3.78
CA MET A 1 -7.38 28.84 -3.22
C MET A 1 -6.82 27.78 -4.14
N LYS A 2 -6.01 26.85 -3.63
CA LYS A 2 -5.42 25.76 -4.39
C LYS A 2 -6.14 24.45 -4.09
N HIS A 3 -6.08 23.50 -5.03
CA HIS A 3 -6.67 22.19 -4.89
C HIS A 3 -5.57 21.15 -4.73
N VAL A 4 -5.64 20.33 -3.68
CA VAL A 4 -4.75 19.19 -3.45
C VAL A 4 -5.49 17.92 -3.84
N ALA A 5 -4.96 17.17 -4.81
CA ALA A 5 -5.57 15.95 -5.29
C ALA A 5 -5.48 14.81 -4.24
N VAL A 6 -6.56 14.04 -4.14
CA VAL A 6 -6.70 12.91 -3.23
C VAL A 6 -6.69 11.59 -4.00
N GLY A 7 -7.43 11.51 -5.10
CA GLY A 7 -7.56 10.31 -5.92
C GLY A 7 -8.21 10.59 -7.26
N VAL A 8 -8.21 9.58 -8.15
CA VAL A 8 -8.84 9.59 -9.48
C VAL A 8 -9.99 8.61 -9.50
N HIS A 9 -11.13 9.01 -10.04
CA HIS A 9 -12.40 8.28 -10.04
C HIS A 9 -13.00 8.23 -11.45
N LEU A 10 -13.83 7.22 -11.70
CA LEU A 10 -14.60 7.10 -12.94
C LEU A 10 -15.78 8.06 -12.98
N ARG A 11 -16.42 8.34 -11.83
CA ARG A 11 -17.68 9.05 -11.78
C ARG A 11 -17.64 10.14 -10.71
N ARG A 12 -18.34 11.23 -10.98
CA ARG A 12 -18.46 12.36 -10.08
C ARG A 12 -19.17 12.00 -8.76
N GLU A 13 -20.22 11.20 -8.85
CA GLU A 13 -21.02 10.76 -7.70
C GLU A 13 -20.23 9.89 -6.71
N ASP A 14 -19.12 9.28 -7.14
CA ASP A 14 -18.23 8.52 -6.26
C ASP A 14 -17.48 9.44 -5.27
N ILE A 15 -17.42 10.76 -5.55
CA ILE A 15 -16.63 11.75 -4.81
C ILE A 15 -17.52 12.59 -3.87
N GLU A 16 -18.63 13.08 -4.36
CA GLU A 16 -19.51 14.01 -3.62
C GLU A 16 -20.28 13.31 -2.48
N PRO A 17 -20.52 13.97 -1.36
CA PRO A 17 -20.08 15.31 -0.95
C PRO A 17 -18.75 15.32 -0.19
N THR A 18 -17.98 14.24 -0.22
CA THR A 18 -16.78 14.04 0.61
C THR A 18 -15.62 14.97 0.23
N ALA A 19 -15.48 15.26 -1.07
CA ALA A 19 -14.42 16.09 -1.63
C ALA A 19 -14.93 16.88 -2.83
N THR A 20 -14.13 17.85 -3.31
CA THR A 20 -14.43 18.64 -4.50
C THR A 20 -14.08 17.83 -5.75
N PRO A 21 -15.05 17.54 -6.65
CA PRO A 21 -14.76 16.85 -7.90
C PRO A 21 -14.21 17.82 -8.95
N ILE A 22 -13.08 17.47 -9.56
CA ILE A 22 -12.46 18.23 -10.66
C ILE A 22 -12.42 17.33 -11.88
N ALA A 23 -13.06 17.75 -12.98
CA ALA A 23 -13.10 16.99 -14.23
C ALA A 23 -11.72 16.98 -14.92
N ALA A 24 -11.35 15.82 -15.47
CA ALA A 24 -10.14 15.62 -16.26
C ALA A 24 -10.44 14.61 -17.38
N GLY A 25 -10.82 15.08 -18.55
CA GLY A 25 -11.31 14.24 -19.64
C GLY A 25 -12.57 13.45 -19.22
N GLU A 26 -12.50 12.12 -19.30
CA GLU A 26 -13.58 11.21 -18.89
C GLU A 26 -13.49 10.78 -17.40
N LEU A 27 -12.52 11.31 -16.67
CA LEU A 27 -12.27 11.00 -15.27
C LEU A 27 -12.54 12.22 -14.38
N PHE A 28 -12.58 11.97 -13.08
CA PHE A 28 -12.72 13.00 -12.07
C PHE A 28 -11.63 12.83 -11.01
N PHE A 29 -11.01 13.93 -10.60
CA PHE A 29 -10.19 13.95 -9.40
C PHE A 29 -11.06 14.34 -8.20
N SER A 30 -10.86 13.64 -7.09
CA SER A 30 -11.26 14.17 -5.79
C SER A 30 -10.18 15.11 -5.28
N ALA A 31 -10.56 16.28 -4.83
CA ALA A 31 -9.65 17.30 -4.34
C ALA A 31 -10.08 17.87 -2.99
N VAL A 32 -9.12 18.39 -2.26
CA VAL A 32 -9.33 19.18 -1.04
C VAL A 32 -8.94 20.61 -1.32
N ASP A 33 -9.85 21.52 -0.98
CA ASP A 33 -9.61 22.95 -1.07
C ASP A 33 -8.72 23.40 0.08
N VAL A 34 -7.67 24.14 -0.26
CA VAL A 34 -6.62 24.57 0.65
C VAL A 34 -6.33 26.05 0.42
N ALA A 35 -6.15 26.83 1.47
CA ALA A 35 -5.77 28.23 1.36
C ALA A 35 -4.39 28.36 0.67
N ASP A 36 -4.17 29.45 -0.07
CA ASP A 36 -2.93 29.61 -0.86
C ASP A 36 -1.68 29.67 0.02
N ASP A 37 -1.81 30.18 1.22
CA ASP A 37 -0.76 30.34 2.24
C ASP A 37 -0.54 29.06 3.10
N GLN A 38 -1.47 28.11 3.08
CA GLN A 38 -1.33 26.89 3.86
C GLN A 38 -0.26 25.97 3.26
N PRO A 39 0.75 25.54 4.04
CA PRO A 39 1.78 24.60 3.57
C PRO A 39 1.18 23.23 3.21
N ILE A 40 1.61 22.65 2.07
CA ILE A 40 1.18 21.30 1.67
C ILE A 40 1.65 20.23 2.67
N GLY A 41 2.81 20.46 3.34
CA GLY A 41 3.34 19.56 4.36
C GLY A 41 2.67 19.65 5.73
N ASP A 42 1.62 20.45 5.88
CA ASP A 42 0.90 20.61 7.12
C ASP A 42 0.27 19.30 7.61
N ARG A 43 0.48 18.98 8.88
CA ARG A 43 -0.04 17.76 9.52
C ARG A 43 -1.56 17.67 9.49
N GLU A 44 -2.25 18.78 9.68
CA GLU A 44 -3.72 18.80 9.64
C GLU A 44 -4.24 18.49 8.26
N LEU A 45 -3.60 19.02 7.22
CA LEU A 45 -3.94 18.73 5.83
C LEU A 45 -3.69 17.24 5.50
N LEU A 46 -2.57 16.68 5.96
CA LEU A 46 -2.27 15.24 5.83
C LEU A 46 -3.38 14.38 6.43
N LEU A 47 -3.76 14.67 7.67
CA LEU A 47 -4.83 13.94 8.36
C LEU A 47 -6.20 14.11 7.69
N ARG A 48 -6.48 15.31 7.16
CA ARG A 48 -7.69 15.59 6.40
C ARG A 48 -7.75 14.77 5.11
N VAL A 49 -6.66 14.74 4.33
CA VAL A 49 -6.55 13.93 3.11
C VAL A 49 -6.69 12.44 3.42
N ALA A 50 -6.03 11.95 4.48
CA ALA A 50 -6.15 10.54 4.90
C ALA A 50 -7.59 10.17 5.28
N ARG A 51 -8.30 11.03 6.01
CA ARG A 51 -9.70 10.83 6.38
C ARG A 51 -10.60 10.80 5.15
N ILE A 52 -10.41 11.73 4.22
CA ILE A 52 -11.17 11.78 2.97
C ILE A 52 -10.92 10.52 2.15
N ARG A 53 -9.68 10.05 2.03
CA ARG A 53 -9.36 8.78 1.35
C ARG A 53 -10.12 7.60 1.96
N ALA A 54 -10.15 7.50 3.29
CA ALA A 54 -10.89 6.44 3.97
C ALA A 54 -12.39 6.51 3.62
N GLN A 55 -13.01 7.68 3.67
CA GLN A 55 -14.43 7.87 3.32
C GLN A 55 -14.73 7.55 1.84
N LEU A 56 -13.86 7.99 0.93
CA LEU A 56 -14.00 7.68 -0.50
C LEU A 56 -13.85 6.18 -0.76
N LEU A 57 -12.92 5.54 -0.05
CA LEU A 57 -12.68 4.11 -0.17
C LEU A 57 -13.88 3.27 0.27
N GLU A 58 -14.68 3.72 1.23
CA GLU A 58 -15.94 3.05 1.62
C GLU A 58 -16.99 3.06 0.49
N ARG A 59 -16.91 4.04 -0.42
CA ARG A 59 -17.93 4.28 -1.46
C ARG A 59 -17.56 3.66 -2.80
N ALA A 60 -16.31 3.82 -3.24
CA ALA A 60 -15.89 3.44 -4.57
C ALA A 60 -14.42 3.03 -4.64
N THR A 61 -14.08 2.31 -5.69
CA THR A 61 -12.69 2.07 -6.10
C THR A 61 -12.15 3.33 -6.75
N PHE A 62 -10.94 3.73 -6.38
CA PHE A 62 -10.23 4.86 -6.99
C PHE A 62 -8.71 4.62 -6.98
N ILE A 63 -7.99 5.36 -7.83
CA ILE A 63 -6.53 5.36 -7.86
C ILE A 63 -6.03 6.45 -6.92
N ALA A 64 -5.13 6.11 -5.99
CA ALA A 64 -4.51 7.09 -5.11
C ALA A 64 -3.59 8.03 -5.91
N VAL A 65 -3.69 9.33 -5.65
CA VAL A 65 -2.74 10.31 -6.17
C VAL A 65 -1.69 10.61 -5.10
N ARG A 66 -0.44 10.71 -5.51
CA ARG A 66 0.64 11.05 -4.58
C ARG A 66 0.29 12.32 -3.78
N TYR A 67 0.47 12.24 -2.46
CA TYR A 67 0.20 13.38 -1.59
C TYR A 67 1.00 14.62 -2.03
N GLY A 68 0.35 15.78 -2.01
CA GLY A 68 0.94 17.05 -2.41
C GLY A 68 0.82 17.37 -3.91
N TYR A 69 0.21 16.48 -4.71
CA TYR A 69 -0.08 16.81 -6.09
C TYR A 69 -1.13 17.92 -6.16
N THR A 70 -0.78 19.00 -6.85
CA THR A 70 -1.66 20.14 -7.13
C THR A 70 -1.91 20.23 -8.63
N PHE A 71 -3.05 20.78 -9.04
CA PHE A 71 -3.44 20.90 -10.45
C PHE A 71 -2.68 22.02 -11.21
N ALA A 72 -1.40 22.21 -10.91
CA ALA A 72 -0.55 23.18 -11.60
C ALA A 72 -0.12 22.71 -13.00
N ARG A 73 -0.30 21.46 -13.36
CA ARG A 73 0.02 20.84 -14.66
C ARG A 73 -1.14 20.01 -15.15
N GLU A 74 -1.36 20.07 -16.48
CA GLU A 74 -2.30 19.14 -17.12
C GLU A 74 -1.74 17.72 -17.06
N VAL A 75 -2.64 16.78 -16.78
CA VAL A 75 -2.33 15.34 -16.83
C VAL A 75 -2.33 14.91 -18.30
N GLU A 76 -1.32 14.17 -18.72
CA GLU A 76 -1.22 13.68 -20.08
C GLU A 76 -2.41 12.77 -20.45
N ALA A 77 -2.91 12.90 -21.67
CA ALA A 77 -4.04 12.11 -22.18
C ALA A 77 -3.77 10.59 -22.11
N SER A 78 -2.53 10.17 -22.36
CA SER A 78 -2.07 8.79 -22.21
C SER A 78 -2.26 8.25 -20.80
N GLN A 79 -1.93 9.04 -19.80
CA GLN A 79 -2.09 8.70 -18.39
C GLN A 79 -3.57 8.63 -17.99
N LEU A 80 -4.40 9.56 -18.46
CA LEU A 80 -5.85 9.52 -18.22
C LEU A 80 -6.47 8.27 -18.85
N ALA A 81 -6.10 7.92 -20.09
CA ALA A 81 -6.59 6.72 -20.76
C ALA A 81 -6.16 5.43 -20.03
N ARG A 82 -4.93 5.41 -19.48
CA ARG A 82 -4.45 4.30 -18.67
C ARG A 82 -5.25 4.16 -17.38
N TRP A 83 -5.38 5.23 -16.60
CA TRP A 83 -6.14 5.22 -15.35
C TRP A 83 -7.60 4.80 -15.58
N LYS A 84 -8.20 5.25 -16.67
CA LYS A 84 -9.55 4.83 -17.04
C LYS A 84 -9.64 3.32 -17.22
N ARG A 85 -8.73 2.71 -17.99
CA ARG A 85 -8.70 1.25 -18.21
C ARG A 85 -8.53 0.50 -16.88
N VAL A 86 -7.63 0.96 -16.02
CA VAL A 86 -7.39 0.35 -14.69
C VAL A 86 -8.65 0.42 -13.83
N LEU A 87 -9.29 1.58 -13.75
CA LEU A 87 -10.51 1.76 -12.96
C LEU A 87 -11.70 0.96 -13.51
N ASP A 88 -11.86 0.91 -14.83
CA ASP A 88 -12.92 0.11 -15.48
C ASP A 88 -12.75 -1.39 -15.20
N ALA A 89 -11.51 -1.89 -15.26
CA ALA A 89 -11.20 -3.30 -15.00
C ALA A 89 -11.32 -3.69 -13.51
N ASN A 90 -11.19 -2.72 -12.60
CA ASN A 90 -11.07 -3.00 -11.16
C ASN A 90 -12.22 -2.41 -10.31
N ARG A 91 -13.38 -2.21 -10.89
CA ARG A 91 -14.57 -1.75 -10.15
C ARG A 91 -14.90 -2.71 -9.01
N GLY A 92 -15.11 -2.17 -7.80
CA GLY A 92 -15.40 -2.96 -6.61
C GLY A 92 -14.20 -3.64 -5.98
N ASN A 93 -12.99 -3.48 -6.55
CA ASN A 93 -11.76 -4.04 -6.00
C ASN A 93 -10.99 -3.01 -5.19
N VAL A 94 -10.16 -3.50 -4.28
CA VAL A 94 -9.28 -2.71 -3.40
C VAL A 94 -7.94 -3.43 -3.26
N GLU A 95 -6.92 -2.70 -2.83
CA GLU A 95 -5.65 -3.31 -2.47
C GLU A 95 -5.61 -3.66 -0.98
N MET A 96 -4.99 -4.79 -0.66
CA MET A 96 -4.59 -5.16 0.70
C MET A 96 -3.11 -5.49 0.71
N THR A 97 -2.44 -5.16 1.80
CA THR A 97 -0.98 -5.32 1.88
C THR A 97 -0.62 -6.12 3.12
N LEU A 98 0.18 -7.16 2.92
CA LEU A 98 0.81 -7.92 3.98
C LEU A 98 2.31 -7.61 3.99
N LYS A 99 2.79 -7.02 5.08
CA LYS A 99 4.20 -6.66 5.28
C LYS A 99 4.81 -7.56 6.31
N VAL A 100 5.86 -8.25 5.91
CA VAL A 100 6.70 -9.04 6.82
C VAL A 100 7.92 -8.22 7.13
N ALA A 101 8.08 -7.84 8.38
CA ALA A 101 9.36 -7.35 8.84
C ALA A 101 10.26 -8.56 9.12
N ALA A 102 11.51 -8.48 8.72
CA ALA A 102 12.51 -9.40 9.24
C ALA A 102 12.42 -9.42 10.78
N ALA A 103 12.54 -10.59 11.37
CA ALA A 103 12.66 -10.69 12.82
C ALA A 103 13.71 -9.67 13.27
N SER A 104 13.41 -8.90 14.31
CA SER A 104 14.37 -7.94 14.86
C SER A 104 15.72 -8.61 14.96
N PRO A 105 16.82 -7.95 14.55
CA PRO A 105 18.15 -8.54 14.67
C PRO A 105 18.24 -9.10 16.09
N ARG A 106 18.62 -10.36 16.23
CA ARG A 106 18.99 -10.89 17.54
C ARG A 106 19.94 -9.90 18.18
N GLU A 107 19.81 -9.67 19.47
CA GLU A 107 20.71 -8.76 20.21
C GLU A 107 22.12 -8.91 19.67
N ARG A 108 22.73 -7.78 19.30
CA ARG A 108 24.07 -7.75 18.75
C ARG A 108 24.98 -8.55 19.68
N PRO A 109 25.63 -9.61 19.22
CA PRO A 109 26.44 -10.44 20.11
C PRO A 109 27.49 -9.56 20.82
N ASP A 110 27.60 -9.71 22.14
CA ASP A 110 28.59 -8.96 22.89
C ASP A 110 29.99 -9.50 22.54
N ARG A 111 30.85 -8.62 22.00
CA ARG A 111 32.22 -8.97 21.63
C ARG A 111 33.02 -9.63 22.76
N LYS A 112 32.68 -9.31 24.01
CA LYS A 112 33.34 -9.88 25.20
C LYS A 112 33.12 -11.40 25.42
N MET A 113 32.08 -11.93 24.77
CA MET A 113 31.71 -13.34 24.85
C MET A 113 32.47 -14.22 23.85
N PHE A 114 33.34 -13.64 22.99
CA PHE A 114 34.07 -14.37 21.94
C PHE A 114 35.58 -14.31 22.17
N THR A 115 36.24 -15.46 21.95
CA THR A 115 37.69 -15.60 22.14
C THR A 115 38.49 -15.03 20.97
N SER A 116 37.87 -14.89 19.79
CA SER A 116 38.51 -14.29 18.62
C SER A 116 37.62 -13.28 17.89
N GLY A 117 38.26 -12.35 17.16
CA GLY A 117 37.54 -11.41 16.29
C GLY A 117 36.83 -12.15 15.14
N ALA A 118 37.33 -13.25 14.65
CA ALA A 118 36.71 -14.06 13.60
C ALA A 118 35.43 -14.75 14.08
N GLU A 119 35.41 -15.26 15.30
CA GLU A 119 34.19 -15.81 15.91
C GLU A 119 33.15 -14.76 16.13
N TYR A 120 33.53 -13.58 16.61
CA TYR A 120 32.61 -12.44 16.75
C TYR A 120 31.99 -12.00 15.42
N LEU A 121 32.83 -11.88 14.37
CA LEU A 121 32.35 -11.51 13.03
C LEU A 121 31.41 -12.57 12.45
N ARG A 122 31.69 -13.86 12.69
CA ARG A 122 30.81 -14.96 12.26
C ARG A 122 29.47 -14.91 13.00
N ALA A 123 29.47 -14.74 14.31
CA ALA A 123 28.26 -14.60 15.11
C ALA A 123 27.45 -13.34 14.73
N LEU A 124 28.14 -12.23 14.40
CA LEU A 124 27.51 -11.01 13.90
C LEU A 124 26.86 -11.24 12.54
N HIS A 125 27.55 -11.95 11.64
CA HIS A 125 27.00 -12.31 10.32
C HIS A 125 25.81 -13.26 10.45
N GLU A 126 25.88 -14.27 11.30
CA GLU A 126 24.78 -15.17 11.61
C GLU A 126 23.58 -14.45 12.24
N SER A 127 23.82 -13.51 13.16
CA SER A 127 22.74 -12.69 13.76
C SER A 127 22.09 -11.77 12.74
N THR A 128 22.83 -11.32 11.73
CA THR A 128 22.35 -10.46 10.65
C THR A 128 21.59 -11.27 9.60
N ASN A 129 22.08 -12.48 9.26
CA ASN A 129 21.46 -13.40 8.30
C ASN A 129 20.21 -14.11 8.88
N ALA A 130 20.15 -14.30 10.21
CA ALA A 130 18.96 -14.84 10.87
C ALA A 130 17.72 -13.93 10.75
N ALA A 131 17.88 -12.75 10.16
CA ALA A 131 16.80 -11.81 9.85
C ALA A 131 16.16 -12.02 8.46
N ALA A 132 16.45 -13.10 7.75
CA ALA A 132 15.73 -13.44 6.53
C ALA A 132 14.28 -13.81 6.85
N VAL A 133 13.36 -13.40 5.99
CA VAL A 133 11.96 -13.84 6.09
C VAL A 133 11.92 -15.37 5.96
N ASP A 134 11.27 -16.05 6.91
CA ASP A 134 11.15 -17.51 6.89
C ASP A 134 10.47 -17.95 5.57
N PRO A 135 11.09 -18.80 4.74
CA PRO A 135 10.49 -19.29 3.50
C PRO A 135 9.10 -19.92 3.70
N ARG A 136 8.90 -20.60 4.83
CA ARG A 136 7.62 -21.20 5.21
C ARG A 136 6.49 -20.17 5.34
N PHE A 137 6.81 -18.94 5.75
CA PHE A 137 5.83 -17.87 5.82
C PHE A 137 5.27 -17.55 4.43
N ARG A 138 6.13 -17.49 3.42
CA ARG A 138 5.71 -17.24 2.04
C ARG A 138 4.81 -18.35 1.54
N GLU A 139 5.20 -19.61 1.74
CA GLU A 139 4.41 -20.79 1.36
C GLU A 139 3.01 -20.77 2.01
N GLU A 140 2.94 -20.47 3.31
CA GLU A 140 1.68 -20.38 4.03
C GLU A 140 0.80 -19.19 3.58
N ALA A 141 1.41 -18.04 3.29
CA ALA A 141 0.69 -16.89 2.73
C ALA A 141 0.15 -17.20 1.33
N GLU A 142 0.94 -17.88 0.47
CA GLU A 142 0.51 -18.34 -0.84
C GLU A 142 -0.63 -19.37 -0.75
N ARG A 143 -0.62 -20.22 0.26
CA ARG A 143 -1.67 -21.22 0.49
C ARG A 143 -2.97 -20.60 1.05
N LEU A 144 -2.87 -19.68 2.01
CA LEU A 144 -4.03 -19.19 2.76
C LEU A 144 -4.64 -17.90 2.20
N ILE A 145 -3.82 -17.01 1.68
CA ILE A 145 -4.23 -15.64 1.34
C ILE A 145 -4.31 -15.42 -0.16
N VAL A 146 -3.32 -15.86 -0.92
CA VAL A 146 -3.28 -15.64 -2.39
C VAL A 146 -4.51 -16.19 -3.12
N PRO A 147 -5.12 -17.34 -2.76
CA PRO A 147 -6.33 -17.82 -3.43
C PRO A 147 -7.56 -16.91 -3.29
N LEU A 148 -7.57 -15.97 -2.33
CA LEU A 148 -8.63 -14.98 -2.12
C LEU A 148 -8.44 -13.71 -2.96
N ALA A 149 -7.31 -13.57 -3.64
CA ALA A 149 -6.96 -12.40 -4.44
C ALA A 149 -7.24 -12.65 -5.93
N LEU A 150 -7.69 -11.61 -6.62
CA LEU A 150 -7.81 -11.59 -8.09
C LEU A 150 -6.43 -11.51 -8.75
N GLN A 151 -5.53 -10.76 -8.13
CA GLN A 151 -4.13 -10.60 -8.52
C GLN A 151 -3.28 -10.43 -7.25
N HIS A 152 -2.02 -10.77 -7.34
CA HIS A 152 -1.08 -10.55 -6.25
C HIS A 152 0.31 -10.22 -6.78
N ARG A 153 1.08 -9.50 -5.97
CA ARG A 153 2.46 -9.13 -6.30
C ARG A 153 3.34 -9.19 -5.05
N TRP A 154 4.40 -9.98 -5.13
CA TRP A 154 5.47 -9.98 -4.13
C TRP A 154 6.52 -8.93 -4.48
N THR A 155 6.90 -8.12 -3.51
CA THR A 155 7.93 -7.07 -3.66
C THR A 155 8.94 -7.17 -2.52
N HIS A 156 10.21 -7.18 -2.85
CA HIS A 156 11.29 -7.02 -1.89
C HIS A 156 11.66 -5.53 -1.85
N ARG A 157 11.46 -4.86 -0.72
CA ARG A 157 11.91 -3.46 -0.56
C ARG A 157 13.40 -3.39 -0.24
N ASP A 158 13.88 -4.39 0.50
CA ASP A 158 15.28 -4.61 0.85
C ASP A 158 15.46 -6.11 1.22
N GLU A 159 16.68 -6.53 1.59
CA GLU A 159 16.95 -7.91 1.99
C GLU A 159 16.20 -8.36 3.26
N LYS A 160 15.57 -7.41 3.98
CA LYS A 160 14.95 -7.61 5.30
C LYS A 160 13.44 -7.41 5.30
N SER A 161 12.85 -7.01 4.20
CA SER A 161 11.40 -6.77 4.12
C SER A 161 10.78 -7.39 2.88
N LEU A 162 9.75 -8.18 3.11
CA LEU A 162 8.92 -8.79 2.07
C LEU A 162 7.52 -8.21 2.16
N GLU A 163 7.00 -7.76 1.03
CA GLU A 163 5.65 -7.20 0.93
C GLU A 163 4.85 -7.98 -0.11
N LEU A 164 3.65 -8.42 0.29
CA LEU A 164 2.66 -9.01 -0.61
C LEU A 164 1.52 -7.99 -0.76
N THR A 165 1.33 -7.47 -1.96
CA THR A 165 0.16 -6.68 -2.31
C THR A 165 -0.85 -7.57 -3.04
N LEU A 166 -2.10 -7.49 -2.62
CA LEU A 166 -3.23 -8.26 -3.10
C LEU A 166 -4.26 -7.31 -3.71
N LEU A 167 -4.75 -7.63 -4.88
CA LEU A 167 -5.97 -7.04 -5.43
C LEU A 167 -7.14 -7.96 -5.07
N VAL A 168 -8.08 -7.46 -4.29
CA VAL A 168 -9.20 -8.27 -3.79
C VAL A 168 -10.54 -7.59 -4.06
N SER A 169 -11.59 -8.38 -4.27
CA SER A 169 -12.95 -7.86 -4.22
C SER A 169 -13.27 -7.34 -2.81
N ARG A 170 -14.09 -6.32 -2.70
CA ARG A 170 -14.56 -5.81 -1.39
C ARG A 170 -15.25 -6.88 -0.56
N ASP A 171 -15.93 -7.82 -1.19
CA ASP A 171 -16.63 -8.92 -0.53
C ASP A 171 -15.66 -9.92 0.11
N GLU A 172 -14.41 -9.99 -0.39
CA GLU A 172 -13.37 -10.89 0.12
C GLU A 172 -12.52 -10.30 1.26
N ILE A 173 -12.65 -9.00 1.57
CA ILE A 173 -11.82 -8.33 2.61
C ILE A 173 -11.85 -9.11 3.94
N GLU A 174 -13.03 -9.51 4.39
CA GLU A 174 -13.18 -10.23 5.67
C GLU A 174 -12.58 -11.64 5.60
N ASN A 175 -12.64 -12.31 4.46
CA ASN A 175 -12.02 -13.61 4.27
C ASN A 175 -10.49 -13.49 4.28
N VAL A 176 -9.93 -12.44 3.66
CA VAL A 176 -8.49 -12.13 3.72
C VAL A 176 -8.05 -11.83 5.16
N ARG A 177 -8.85 -11.09 5.94
CA ARG A 177 -8.57 -10.82 7.36
C ARG A 177 -8.57 -12.09 8.21
N LYS A 178 -9.54 -12.99 7.98
CA LYS A 178 -9.60 -14.30 8.64
C LYS A 178 -8.39 -15.17 8.27
N ALA A 179 -8.04 -15.25 7.00
CA ALA A 179 -6.83 -15.95 6.53
C ALA A 179 -5.55 -15.36 7.15
N GLY A 180 -5.47 -14.03 7.28
CA GLY A 180 -4.39 -13.37 8.01
C GLY A 180 -4.34 -13.75 9.49
N ALA A 181 -5.48 -13.91 10.15
CA ALA A 181 -5.53 -14.38 11.54
C ALA A 181 -5.05 -15.84 11.67
N GLU A 182 -5.36 -16.70 10.70
CA GLU A 182 -4.80 -18.07 10.64
C GLU A 182 -3.29 -18.05 10.41
N LEU A 183 -2.81 -17.21 9.49
CA LEU A 183 -1.38 -17.05 9.21
C LEU A 183 -0.59 -16.59 10.46
N LYS A 184 -1.18 -15.79 11.36
CA LYS A 184 -0.54 -15.41 12.63
C LYS A 184 -0.18 -16.58 13.53
N LYS A 185 -0.86 -17.71 13.39
CA LYS A 185 -0.57 -18.93 14.18
C LYS A 185 0.78 -19.55 13.82
N THR A 186 1.37 -19.17 12.67
CA THR A 186 2.73 -19.61 12.29
C THR A 186 3.82 -18.96 13.14
N GLY A 187 3.49 -17.92 13.92
CA GLY A 187 4.42 -17.21 14.79
C GLY A 187 5.30 -16.16 14.11
N ALA A 188 5.23 -16.01 12.79
CA ALA A 188 5.97 -14.99 12.07
C ALA A 188 5.34 -13.60 12.30
N PRO A 189 6.14 -12.56 12.60
CA PRO A 189 5.63 -11.20 12.75
C PRO A 189 5.30 -10.60 11.38
N PHE A 190 4.07 -10.19 11.19
CA PHE A 190 3.65 -9.45 9.99
C PHE A 190 2.52 -8.46 10.31
N LEU A 191 2.33 -7.51 9.42
CA LEU A 191 1.22 -6.56 9.43
C LEU A 191 0.38 -6.78 8.17
N LEU A 192 -0.90 -7.15 8.36
CA LEU A 192 -1.91 -7.12 7.31
C LEU A 192 -2.67 -5.80 7.43
N SER A 193 -2.71 -5.02 6.38
CA SER A 193 -3.33 -3.70 6.33
C SER A 193 -4.17 -3.51 5.07
N GLY A 194 -5.08 -2.56 5.11
CA GLY A 194 -6.06 -2.27 4.06
C GLY A 194 -7.49 -2.36 4.59
N PRO A 195 -8.49 -2.08 3.77
CA PRO A 195 -8.35 -1.83 2.32
C PRO A 195 -7.63 -0.52 2.00
N TRP A 196 -6.98 -0.48 0.85
CA TRP A 196 -6.31 0.67 0.26
C TRP A 196 -6.89 0.99 -1.12
N PRO A 197 -6.84 2.23 -1.60
CA PRO A 197 -7.10 2.55 -3.01
C PRO A 197 -6.06 1.87 -3.91
N LEU A 198 -6.34 1.80 -5.21
CA LEU A 198 -5.40 1.25 -6.18
C LEU A 198 -4.14 2.14 -6.26
N GLU A 199 -2.99 1.53 -6.07
CA GLU A 199 -1.67 2.15 -6.18
C GLU A 199 -0.73 1.23 -6.95
N VAL A 200 -0.47 0.02 -6.45
CA VAL A 200 0.46 -0.95 -7.03
C VAL A 200 -0.06 -1.51 -8.35
N PHE A 201 -1.34 -1.85 -8.42
CA PHE A 201 -1.96 -2.36 -9.65
C PHE A 201 -2.38 -1.25 -10.62
N ALA A 202 -2.32 0.03 -10.23
CA ALA A 202 -2.46 1.16 -11.13
C ALA A 202 -1.17 1.46 -11.91
N ASP A 203 -0.01 1.03 -11.39
CA ASP A 203 1.32 1.27 -11.98
C ASP A 203 1.91 0.03 -12.69
N ALA A 204 1.17 -1.08 -12.76
CA ALA A 204 1.69 -2.40 -13.16
C ALA A 204 2.08 -2.55 -14.66
N ASP A 205 1.92 -1.52 -15.50
CA ASP A 205 2.30 -1.57 -16.92
C ASP A 205 3.81 -1.35 -17.19
N HIS A 206 4.68 -1.54 -16.21
CA HIS A 206 6.14 -1.37 -16.35
C HIS A 206 6.90 -2.71 -16.26
N GLU A 207 6.29 -3.82 -16.70
CA GLU A 207 7.01 -5.08 -16.99
C GLU A 207 6.99 -5.39 -18.48
#